data_5af9220f62ecfae880d9f0f169fd8e69
#
_entry.id   5af9220f62ecfae880d9f0f169fd8e69
#
_cell.length_a   1.000
_cell.length_b   1.000
_cell.length_c   1.000
_cell.angle_alpha   90.00
_cell.angle_beta   90.00
_cell.angle_gamma   90.00
#
_symmetry.space_group_name_H-M   'P 1'
#
loop_
_entity.id
_entity.type
_entity.pdbx_description
1 polymer ?
#
loop_
_entity_poly.entity_id
_entity_poly.type
_entity_poly.pdbx_seq_one_letter_code
_entity_poly.pdbx_strand_id
1 'polypeptide(L)'
;EYSPGGKSHKHGHVNEAAFYILDGAGYEIHDGIRYDWKAGQVAIVPNNCVHQHFNASETKPARALVIKTKPMYMFMNMLFQHTVEKRPKTPSPTQGNFVPRQEEEDYNYPTDEKADA
;
A
#
# COMPACT_ATOMS: atom_id res chain seq x y z
N GLU A 1 -7.00 2.09 2.65
CA GLU A 1 -8.10 1.97 1.67
C GLU A 1 -7.58 2.29 0.27
N TYR A 2 -7.99 1.51 -0.72
CA TYR A 2 -7.66 1.75 -2.12
C TYR A 2 -8.90 2.19 -2.86
N SER A 3 -8.82 3.35 -3.53
CA SER A 3 -9.90 3.85 -4.39
C SER A 3 -10.14 2.91 -5.58
N PRO A 4 -11.34 2.96 -6.21
CA PRO A 4 -11.59 2.25 -7.46
C PRO A 4 -10.52 2.58 -8.51
N GLY A 5 -9.95 1.56 -9.13
CA GLY A 5 -8.85 1.69 -10.10
C GLY A 5 -7.54 2.25 -9.54
N GLY A 6 -7.46 2.39 -8.21
CA GLY A 6 -6.31 2.96 -7.52
C GLY A 6 -5.11 2.02 -7.42
N LYS A 7 -3.94 2.63 -7.26
CA LYS A 7 -2.69 1.93 -7.01
C LYS A 7 -1.83 2.69 -6.02
N SER A 8 -1.00 1.96 -5.28
CA SER A 8 -0.03 2.55 -4.36
C SER A 8 1.22 3.08 -5.10
N HIS A 9 2.12 3.70 -4.37
CA HIS A 9 3.48 3.87 -4.84
C HIS A 9 4.12 2.51 -5.10
N LYS A 10 5.02 2.45 -6.06
CA LYS A 10 5.93 1.33 -6.23
C LYS A 10 7.17 1.61 -5.40
N HIS A 11 7.38 0.82 -4.37
CA HIS A 11 8.47 1.04 -3.43
C HIS A 11 9.02 -0.26 -2.86
N GLY A 12 10.19 -0.18 -2.28
CA GLY A 12 10.80 -1.25 -1.51
C GLY A 12 11.17 -0.76 -0.12
N HIS A 13 11.12 -1.65 0.85
CA HIS A 13 11.52 -1.38 2.22
C HIS A 13 12.07 -2.63 2.91
N VAL A 14 12.85 -2.40 3.95
CA VAL A 14 13.51 -3.49 4.69
C VAL A 14 12.52 -4.29 5.54
N ASN A 15 11.46 -3.66 6.03
CA ASN A 15 10.48 -4.31 6.89
C ASN A 15 9.45 -5.12 6.09
N GLU A 16 8.97 -6.22 6.71
CA GLU A 16 7.84 -6.98 6.19
C GLU A 16 6.52 -6.28 6.48
N ALA A 17 5.49 -6.65 5.71
CA ALA A 17 4.12 -6.25 5.96
C ALA A 17 3.16 -7.40 5.67
N ALA A 18 2.09 -7.48 6.45
CA ALA A 18 0.95 -8.35 6.21
C ALA A 18 -0.29 -7.49 5.97
N PHE A 19 -1.05 -7.83 4.94
CA PHE A 19 -2.29 -7.17 4.58
C PHE A 19 -3.44 -8.15 4.72
N TYR A 20 -4.27 -7.97 5.73
CA TYR A 20 -5.52 -8.72 5.85
C TYR A 20 -6.61 -7.99 5.09
N ILE A 21 -7.12 -8.61 4.03
CA ILE A 21 -8.08 -7.97 3.13
C ILE A 21 -9.47 -8.03 3.76
N LEU A 22 -10.01 -6.87 4.09
CA LEU A 22 -11.31 -6.72 4.71
C LEU A 22 -12.43 -6.70 3.65
N ASP A 23 -12.23 -5.94 2.57
CA ASP A 23 -13.20 -5.78 1.49
C ASP A 23 -12.49 -5.66 0.15
N GLY A 24 -13.13 -6.16 -0.88
CA GLY A 24 -12.68 -5.99 -2.26
C GLY A 24 -11.72 -7.08 -2.73
N ALA A 25 -11.15 -6.81 -3.87
CA ALA A 25 -10.16 -7.67 -4.53
C ALA A 25 -9.13 -6.82 -5.26
N GLY A 26 -7.94 -7.34 -5.39
CA GLY A 26 -6.87 -6.67 -6.08
C GLY A 26 -5.69 -7.59 -6.33
N TYR A 27 -4.56 -6.98 -6.55
CA TYR A 27 -3.32 -7.74 -6.72
C TYR A 27 -2.12 -6.90 -6.30
N GLU A 28 -1.04 -7.58 -6.08
CA GLU A 28 0.27 -7.00 -5.83
C GLU A 28 1.25 -7.48 -6.89
N ILE A 29 2.21 -6.63 -7.21
CA ILE A 29 3.37 -7.04 -8.00
C ILE A 29 4.58 -6.95 -7.08
N HIS A 30 5.24 -8.09 -6.88
CA HIS A 30 6.46 -8.23 -6.09
C HIS A 30 7.61 -8.61 -7.01
N ASP A 31 8.61 -7.74 -7.16
CA ASP A 31 9.76 -7.99 -8.04
C ASP A 31 9.36 -8.50 -9.44
N GLY A 32 8.27 -7.95 -9.99
CA GLY A 32 7.74 -8.30 -11.30
C GLY A 32 6.76 -9.48 -11.32
N ILE A 33 6.51 -10.15 -10.20
CA ILE A 33 5.58 -11.27 -10.11
C ILE A 33 4.25 -10.80 -9.50
N ARG A 34 3.15 -11.16 -10.15
CA ARG A 34 1.79 -10.82 -9.72
C ARG A 34 1.22 -11.84 -8.74
N TYR A 35 0.63 -11.34 -7.66
CA TYR A 35 -0.11 -12.09 -6.65
C TYR A 35 -1.50 -11.47 -6.47
N ASP A 36 -2.54 -12.25 -6.79
CA ASP A 36 -3.92 -11.80 -6.61
C ASP A 36 -4.38 -12.01 -5.16
N TRP A 37 -5.22 -11.11 -4.68
CA TRP A 37 -5.83 -11.21 -3.35
C TRP A 37 -7.30 -10.78 -3.37
N LYS A 38 -8.07 -11.27 -2.41
CA LYS A 38 -9.47 -10.92 -2.20
C LYS A 38 -9.81 -10.89 -0.71
N ALA A 39 -10.99 -10.36 -0.38
CA ALA A 39 -11.50 -10.32 0.99
C ALA A 39 -11.39 -11.66 1.70
N GLY A 40 -10.94 -11.64 2.95
CA GLY A 40 -10.68 -12.80 3.79
C GLY A 40 -9.30 -13.43 3.63
N GLN A 41 -8.48 -12.96 2.70
CA GLN A 41 -7.11 -13.45 2.49
C GLN A 41 -6.09 -12.53 3.15
N VAL A 42 -4.90 -13.08 3.38
CA VAL A 42 -3.72 -12.34 3.83
C VAL A 42 -2.71 -12.29 2.69
N ALA A 43 -2.26 -11.09 2.36
CA ALA A 43 -1.15 -10.88 1.45
C ALA A 43 0.11 -10.52 2.27
N ILE A 44 1.21 -11.15 1.98
CA ILE A 44 2.49 -10.91 2.66
C ILE A 44 3.44 -10.19 1.72
N VAL A 45 3.99 -9.07 2.18
CA VAL A 45 5.10 -8.38 1.52
C VAL A 45 6.39 -8.75 2.25
N PRO A 46 7.27 -9.55 1.63
CA PRO A 46 8.55 -9.90 2.23
C PRO A 46 9.45 -8.68 2.42
N ASN A 47 10.44 -8.81 3.28
CA ASN A 47 11.47 -7.80 3.42
C ASN A 47 12.29 -7.62 2.12
N ASN A 48 12.76 -6.41 1.89
CA ASN A 48 13.56 -6.02 0.71
C ASN A 48 12.90 -6.29 -0.65
N CYS A 49 11.58 -6.37 -0.69
CA CYS A 49 10.82 -6.60 -1.91
C CYS A 49 10.34 -5.26 -2.49
N VAL A 50 10.62 -5.04 -3.77
CA VAL A 50 9.99 -3.93 -4.51
C VAL A 50 8.60 -4.37 -4.92
N HIS A 51 7.59 -3.64 -4.45
CA HIS A 51 6.20 -4.01 -4.63
C HIS A 51 5.30 -2.82 -4.91
N GLN A 52 4.11 -3.11 -5.42
CA GLN A 52 3.05 -2.16 -5.65
C GLN A 52 1.70 -2.86 -5.50
N HIS A 53 0.74 -2.18 -4.89
CA HIS A 53 -0.62 -2.69 -4.67
C HIS A 53 -1.60 -2.08 -5.67
N PHE A 54 -2.56 -2.86 -6.12
CA PHE A 54 -3.57 -2.47 -7.09
C PHE A 54 -4.96 -2.91 -6.64
N ASN A 55 -5.94 -2.01 -6.73
CA ASN A 55 -7.34 -2.39 -6.68
C ASN A 55 -7.78 -2.91 -8.05
N ALA A 56 -8.29 -4.13 -8.11
CA ALA A 56 -8.75 -4.73 -9.37
C ALA A 56 -10.11 -4.20 -9.83
N SER A 57 -10.89 -3.58 -8.93
CA SER A 57 -12.20 -3.03 -9.28
C SER A 57 -12.08 -1.57 -9.72
N GLU A 58 -12.74 -1.25 -10.81
CA GLU A 58 -12.86 0.13 -11.29
C GLU A 58 -14.05 0.87 -10.65
N THR A 59 -14.90 0.17 -9.90
CA THR A 59 -16.14 0.74 -9.35
C THR A 59 -16.23 0.66 -7.83
N LYS A 60 -15.49 -0.23 -7.19
CA LYS A 60 -15.55 -0.47 -5.74
C LYS A 60 -14.20 -0.24 -5.08
N PRO A 61 -14.18 0.36 -3.88
CA PRO A 61 -12.96 0.44 -3.08
C PRO A 61 -12.53 -0.93 -2.56
N ALA A 62 -11.27 -1.04 -2.18
CA ALA A 62 -10.74 -2.17 -1.41
C ALA A 62 -10.17 -1.67 -0.08
N ARG A 63 -10.28 -2.49 0.97
CA ARG A 63 -9.75 -2.17 2.29
C ARG A 63 -8.94 -3.33 2.84
N ALA A 64 -7.85 -2.99 3.50
CA ALA A 64 -7.01 -3.94 4.19
C ALA A 64 -6.60 -3.41 5.56
N LEU A 65 -6.47 -4.32 6.53
CA LEU A 65 -5.76 -4.06 7.75
C LEU A 65 -4.28 -4.37 7.51
N VAL A 66 -3.43 -3.41 7.78
CA VAL A 66 -2.00 -3.52 7.54
C VAL A 66 -1.25 -3.68 8.84
N ILE A 67 -0.43 -4.72 8.93
CA ILE A 67 0.45 -5.00 10.07
C ILE A 67 1.88 -4.95 9.56
N LYS A 68 2.70 -4.10 10.16
CA LYS A 68 4.07 -3.85 9.72
C LYS A 68 5.06 -3.99 10.87
N THR A 69 6.25 -4.47 10.56
CA THR A 69 7.40 -4.45 11.48
C THR A 69 8.20 -3.14 11.42
N LYS A 70 7.73 -2.18 10.65
CA LYS A 70 8.38 -0.86 10.46
C LYS A 70 8.78 -0.17 11.76
N PRO A 71 7.93 -0.11 12.82
CA PRO A 71 8.31 0.53 14.07
C PRO A 71 9.53 -0.11 14.75
N MET A 72 9.69 -1.42 14.65
CA MET A 72 10.84 -2.13 15.21
C MET A 72 12.14 -1.73 14.50
N TYR A 73 12.12 -1.65 13.16
CA TYR A 73 13.26 -1.19 12.38
C TYR A 73 13.60 0.28 12.64
N MET A 74 12.60 1.12 12.84
CA MET A 74 12.80 2.51 13.24
C MET A 74 13.48 2.61 14.60
N PHE A 75 13.02 1.82 15.57
CA PHE A 75 13.62 1.78 16.91
C PHE A 75 15.10 1.35 16.88
N MET A 76 15.42 0.36 16.05
CA MET A 76 16.79 -0.11 15.85
C MET A 76 17.65 0.82 14.97
N ASN A 77 17.08 1.89 14.45
CA ASN A 77 17.74 2.80 13.49
C ASN A 77 18.23 2.08 12.21
N MET A 78 17.47 1.11 11.75
CA MET A 78 17.79 0.22 10.62
C MET A 78 16.76 0.30 9.49
N LEU A 79 15.83 1.27 9.54
CA LEU A 79 14.83 1.41 8.51
C LEU A 79 15.48 1.90 7.20
N PHE A 80 15.21 1.15 6.13
CA PHE A 80 15.51 1.55 4.77
C PHE A 80 14.25 1.46 3.93
N GLN A 81 13.99 2.51 3.14
CA GLN A 81 12.84 2.59 2.28
C GLN A 81 13.16 3.42 1.05
N HIS A 82 12.71 2.98 -0.12
CA HIS A 82 12.94 3.68 -1.38
C HIS A 82 11.71 3.61 -2.28
N THR A 83 11.29 4.77 -2.80
CA THR A 83 10.22 4.86 -3.79
C THR A 83 10.79 4.77 -5.19
N VAL A 84 10.36 3.77 -5.94
CA VAL A 84 10.77 3.55 -7.34
C VAL A 84 9.88 4.36 -8.29
N GLU A 85 8.57 4.35 -8.05
CA GLU A 85 7.59 5.07 -8.86
C GLU A 85 6.48 5.62 -7.97
N LYS A 86 6.25 6.94 -8.04
CA LYS A 86 5.16 7.58 -7.30
C LYS A 86 3.81 7.26 -7.96
N ARG A 87 2.80 7.06 -7.12
CA ARG A 87 1.42 6.96 -7.61
C ARG A 87 1.00 8.25 -8.32
N PRO A 88 0.08 8.19 -9.29
CA PRO A 88 -0.47 9.39 -9.91
C PRO A 88 -1.08 10.34 -8.88
N LYS A 89 -0.84 11.64 -9.02
CA LYS A 89 -1.45 12.65 -8.16
C LYS A 89 -2.91 12.89 -8.49
N THR A 90 -3.27 12.69 -9.76
CA THR A 90 -4.66 12.80 -10.23
C THR A 90 -5.41 11.52 -9.94
N PRO A 91 -6.63 11.60 -9.43
CA PRO A 91 -7.50 10.44 -9.28
C PRO A 91 -7.63 9.68 -10.59
N SER A 92 -7.80 8.36 -10.50
CA SER A 92 -8.17 7.55 -11.65
C SER A 92 -9.49 8.07 -12.24
N PRO A 93 -9.65 8.11 -13.58
CA PRO A 93 -10.94 8.46 -14.20
C PRO A 93 -12.09 7.59 -13.70
N THR A 94 -11.82 6.39 -13.26
CA THR A 94 -12.81 5.46 -12.72
C THR A 94 -13.16 5.71 -11.25
N GLN A 95 -12.42 6.59 -10.59
CA GLN A 95 -12.66 6.90 -9.17
C GLN A 95 -14.01 7.61 -8.95
N GLY A 96 -14.51 8.37 -9.93
CA GLY A 96 -15.79 9.05 -9.83
C GLY A 96 -15.87 9.98 -8.62
N ASN A 97 -16.97 9.85 -7.86
CA ASN A 97 -17.20 10.59 -6.62
C ASN A 97 -16.72 9.84 -5.37
N PHE A 98 -15.81 8.91 -5.52
CA PHE A 98 -15.26 8.19 -4.37
C PHE A 98 -14.58 9.17 -3.41
N VAL A 99 -15.08 9.19 -2.18
CA VAL A 99 -14.46 9.91 -1.07
C VAL A 99 -13.87 8.86 -0.14
N PRO A 100 -12.54 8.82 0.01
CA PRO A 100 -11.91 7.94 0.99
C PRO A 100 -12.53 8.18 2.36
N ARG A 101 -12.68 7.14 3.17
CA ARG A 101 -12.93 7.36 4.59
C ARG A 101 -11.80 8.24 5.10
N GLN A 102 -12.18 9.37 5.66
CA GLN A 102 -11.25 10.13 6.48
C GLN A 102 -11.09 9.30 7.76
N GLU A 103 -10.05 8.51 7.79
CA GLU A 103 -9.50 8.13 9.06
C GLU A 103 -9.02 9.43 9.69
N GLU A 104 -9.35 9.61 10.96
CA GLU A 104 -8.92 10.78 11.69
C GLU A 104 -7.47 11.06 11.36
N GLU A 105 -7.27 12.22 10.78
CA GLU A 105 -5.96 12.72 10.51
C GLU A 105 -5.19 12.59 11.80
N ASP A 106 -4.01 12.17 11.68
CA ASP A 106 -2.89 12.55 12.49
C ASP A 106 -2.13 11.39 13.03
N TYR A 107 -1.71 10.62 12.13
CA TYR A 107 -0.32 10.29 12.30
C TYR A 107 0.44 11.11 11.28
N ASN A 108 0.82 12.31 11.70
CA ASN A 108 1.99 12.97 11.17
C ASN A 108 3.20 12.06 11.46
N TYR A 109 3.21 10.89 10.85
CA TYR A 109 4.49 10.36 10.52
C TYR A 109 5.16 11.45 9.71
N PRO A 110 6.39 11.84 10.00
CA PRO A 110 7.19 12.51 9.01
C PRO A 110 7.15 11.58 7.81
N THR A 111 6.06 11.72 7.06
CA THR A 111 5.92 11.04 5.80
C THR A 111 6.93 11.74 4.96
N ASP A 112 8.02 11.54 5.14
CA ASP A 112 8.49 10.60 4.28
C ASP A 112 8.70 11.06 2.88
N GLU A 113 8.53 12.35 2.62
CA GLU A 113 9.37 12.96 1.60
C GLU A 113 10.84 12.66 1.90
N LYS A 114 11.19 12.42 3.16
CA LYS A 114 12.54 12.01 3.57
C LYS A 114 12.73 10.49 3.66
N ALA A 115 11.70 9.71 3.83
CA ALA A 115 11.78 8.25 3.80
C ALA A 115 11.50 7.70 2.40
N ASP A 116 10.86 8.48 1.54
CA ASP A 116 10.67 8.21 0.12
C ASP A 116 11.79 8.80 -0.77
N ALA A 117 12.71 9.47 -0.13
CA ALA A 117 13.87 10.04 -0.84
C ALA A 117 14.93 8.97 -1.07
#